data_daf731eabf8ef47a1cbf2c900f654128
#
_entry.id   daf731eabf8ef47a1cbf2c900f654128
#
_cell.length_a   1.000
_cell.length_b   1.000
_cell.length_c   1.000
_cell.angle_alpha   90.00
_cell.angle_beta   90.00
_cell.angle_gamma   90.00
#
_symmetry.space_group_name_H-M   'P 1'
#
loop_
_entity.id
_entity.type
_entity.pdbx_description
1 polymer ?
#
loop_
_entity_poly.entity_id
_entity_poly.type
_entity_poly.pdbx_seq_one_letter_code
_entity_poly.pdbx_strand_id
1 'polypeptide(L)'
;MKLRDVAAITTPDARTIQIQPWDKSTCGPIEKALIDAKIGITPLITGEIIRLPIPELSGERREELCKMAQGYAENGRIGIRASRKEAMDALKDAQKNGLPEDDLKRAEKEVQKKTDNAVSKINDSLAGKEGDLRQV
;
A
#
# COMPACT_ATOMS: atom_id res chain seq x y z
N MET A 1 -11.67 -15.72 -4.22
CA MET A 1 -12.51 -15.43 -3.04
C MET A 1 -11.66 -14.69 -2.02
N LYS A 2 -12.14 -13.59 -1.49
CA LYS A 2 -11.40 -12.80 -0.50
C LYS A 2 -11.73 -13.30 0.92
N LEU A 3 -10.77 -13.25 1.81
CA LEU A 3 -10.97 -13.70 3.20
C LEU A 3 -12.16 -13.02 3.89
N ARG A 4 -12.36 -11.73 3.64
CA ARG A 4 -13.49 -10.97 4.17
C ARG A 4 -14.87 -11.43 3.70
N ASP A 5 -14.92 -12.24 2.65
CA ASP A 5 -16.19 -12.76 2.10
C ASP A 5 -16.64 -14.03 2.85
N VAL A 6 -15.69 -14.69 3.55
CA VAL A 6 -15.92 -15.98 4.23
C VAL A 6 -15.73 -15.91 5.74
N ALA A 7 -15.23 -14.79 6.27
CA ALA A 7 -14.96 -14.64 7.70
C ALA A 7 -15.08 -13.19 8.18
N ALA A 8 -15.43 -13.02 9.44
CA ALA A 8 -15.26 -11.74 10.13
C ALA A 8 -13.81 -11.59 10.56
N ILE A 9 -13.21 -10.43 10.28
CA ILE A 9 -11.83 -10.10 10.68
C ILE A 9 -11.90 -8.97 11.69
N THR A 10 -11.38 -9.20 12.88
CA THR A 10 -11.35 -8.22 13.98
C THR A 10 -9.97 -8.12 14.59
N THR A 11 -9.72 -7.02 15.28
CA THR A 11 -8.48 -6.77 16.01
C THR A 11 -8.80 -6.54 17.48
N PRO A 12 -8.92 -7.60 18.30
CA PRO A 12 -9.30 -7.46 19.70
C PRO A 12 -8.27 -6.68 20.53
N ASP A 13 -7.01 -6.68 20.11
CA ASP A 13 -5.94 -5.88 20.69
C ASP A 13 -4.95 -5.42 19.61
N ALA A 14 -3.93 -4.64 20.00
CA ALA A 14 -2.97 -4.06 19.07
C ALA A 14 -2.04 -5.10 18.40
N ARG A 15 -1.99 -6.33 18.91
CA ARG A 15 -1.06 -7.38 18.47
C ARG A 15 -1.74 -8.66 18.05
N THR A 16 -3.06 -8.66 17.91
CA THR A 16 -3.79 -9.86 17.55
C THR A 16 -4.81 -9.56 16.47
N ILE A 17 -4.77 -10.33 15.39
CA ILE A 17 -5.82 -10.35 14.38
C ILE A 17 -6.62 -11.61 14.62
N GLN A 18 -7.94 -11.46 14.73
CA GLN A 18 -8.86 -12.57 14.94
C GLN A 18 -9.70 -12.77 13.68
N ILE A 19 -9.76 -14.00 13.20
CA ILE A 19 -10.55 -14.40 12.05
C ILE A 19 -11.59 -15.40 12.54
N GLN A 20 -12.85 -15.06 12.33
CA GLN A 20 -13.98 -15.92 12.67
C GLN A 20 -14.73 -16.28 11.40
N PRO A 21 -14.53 -17.51 10.90
CA PRO A 21 -15.24 -18.00 9.72
C PRO A 21 -16.75 -18.06 9.94
N TRP A 22 -17.52 -17.79 8.90
CA TRP A 22 -18.99 -17.96 8.93
C TRP A 22 -19.38 -19.42 8.99
N ASP A 23 -18.55 -20.29 8.41
CA ASP A 23 -18.74 -21.74 8.40
C ASP A 23 -17.51 -22.40 9.01
N LYS A 24 -17.73 -23.23 10.03
CA LYS A 24 -16.67 -23.99 10.74
C LYS A 24 -15.82 -24.84 9.82
N SER A 25 -16.40 -25.38 8.76
CA SER A 25 -15.69 -26.23 7.81
C SER A 25 -14.59 -25.48 7.04
N THR A 26 -14.66 -24.15 6.99
CA THR A 26 -13.67 -23.32 6.29
C THR A 26 -12.45 -22.95 7.12
N CYS A 27 -12.43 -23.25 8.42
CA CYS A 27 -11.29 -22.97 9.31
C CYS A 27 -9.97 -23.57 8.77
N GLY A 28 -9.96 -24.86 8.47
CA GLY A 28 -8.78 -25.56 7.95
C GLY A 28 -8.26 -24.99 6.63
N PRO A 29 -9.14 -24.83 5.62
CA PRO A 29 -8.77 -24.16 4.36
C PRO A 29 -8.22 -22.74 4.54
N ILE A 30 -8.80 -21.96 5.44
CA ILE A 30 -8.32 -20.59 5.74
C ILE A 30 -6.94 -20.64 6.38
N GLU A 31 -6.74 -21.49 7.38
CA GLU A 31 -5.43 -21.67 8.02
C GLU A 31 -4.37 -22.02 6.99
N LYS A 32 -4.64 -23.01 6.15
CA LYS A 32 -3.73 -23.43 5.09
C LYS A 32 -3.39 -22.29 4.14
N ALA A 33 -4.38 -21.53 3.71
CA ALA A 33 -4.18 -20.38 2.83
C ALA A 33 -3.31 -19.29 3.50
N LEU A 34 -3.47 -19.06 4.79
CA LEU A 34 -2.63 -18.13 5.55
C LEU A 34 -1.19 -18.58 5.66
N ILE A 35 -0.97 -19.87 5.87
CA ILE A 35 0.38 -20.47 5.91
C ILE A 35 1.04 -20.38 4.52
N ASP A 36 0.31 -20.74 3.48
CA ASP A 36 0.80 -20.71 2.09
C ASP A 36 1.13 -19.28 1.62
N ALA A 37 0.44 -18.28 2.15
CA ALA A 37 0.69 -16.87 1.87
C ALA A 37 2.00 -16.34 2.50
N LYS A 38 2.65 -17.11 3.36
CA LYS A 38 3.94 -16.76 3.99
C LYS A 38 3.95 -15.38 4.64
N ILE A 39 2.90 -15.06 5.38
CA ILE A 39 2.76 -13.76 6.05
C ILE A 39 3.73 -13.55 7.23
N GLY A 40 4.50 -14.58 7.61
CA GLY A 40 5.46 -14.52 8.71
C GLY A 40 4.84 -14.65 10.10
N ILE A 41 3.56 -15.01 10.19
CA ILE A 41 2.84 -15.20 11.45
C ILE A 41 2.23 -16.60 11.43
N THR A 42 2.37 -17.34 12.52
CA THR A 42 1.79 -18.67 12.66
C THR A 42 0.35 -18.57 13.15
N PRO A 43 -0.65 -19.02 12.36
CA PRO A 43 -2.03 -19.04 12.80
C PRO A 43 -2.23 -20.01 13.98
N LEU A 44 -3.03 -19.59 14.95
CA LEU A 44 -3.44 -20.43 16.10
C LEU A 44 -4.94 -20.63 16.02
N ILE A 45 -5.38 -21.89 15.94
CA ILE A 45 -6.79 -22.25 15.96
C ILE A 45 -7.22 -22.49 17.41
N THR A 46 -8.22 -21.76 17.86
CA THR A 46 -8.87 -21.95 19.15
C THR A 46 -10.36 -22.13 18.91
N GLY A 47 -10.83 -23.38 18.90
CA GLY A 47 -12.22 -23.69 18.56
C GLY A 47 -12.54 -23.36 17.12
N GLU A 48 -13.41 -22.37 16.91
CA GLU A 48 -13.86 -21.90 15.58
C GLU A 48 -13.18 -20.60 15.16
N ILE A 49 -12.21 -20.13 15.92
CA ILE A 49 -11.55 -18.84 15.74
C ILE A 49 -10.09 -19.07 15.40
N ILE A 50 -9.62 -18.37 14.36
CA ILE A 50 -8.22 -18.33 13.99
C ILE A 50 -7.63 -17.05 14.54
N ARG A 51 -6.57 -17.17 15.36
CA ARG A 51 -5.84 -16.02 15.89
C ARG A 51 -4.48 -15.91 15.21
N LEU A 52 -4.14 -14.70 14.82
CA LEU A 52 -2.85 -14.33 14.26
C LEU A 52 -2.14 -13.41 15.26
N PRO A 53 -1.32 -13.96 16.18
CA PRO A 53 -0.55 -13.13 17.10
C PRO A 53 0.58 -12.46 16.32
N ILE A 54 0.66 -11.13 16.40
CA ILE A 54 1.74 -10.37 15.78
C ILE A 54 2.89 -10.30 16.76
N PRO A 55 4.05 -10.93 16.46
CA PRO A 55 5.21 -10.88 17.34
C PRO A 55 5.77 -9.47 17.39
N GLU A 56 6.47 -9.14 18.47
CA GLU A 56 7.22 -7.92 18.57
C GLU A 56 8.29 -7.85 17.47
N LEU A 57 8.33 -6.73 16.73
CA LEU A 57 9.27 -6.58 15.64
C LEU A 57 10.68 -6.36 16.17
N SER A 58 11.66 -7.11 15.67
CA SER A 58 13.09 -6.85 15.90
C SER A 58 13.52 -5.57 15.19
N GLY A 59 14.61 -4.95 15.63
CA GLY A 59 15.19 -3.78 14.95
C GLY A 59 15.54 -4.07 13.50
N GLU A 60 16.09 -5.26 13.22
CA GLU A 60 16.41 -5.73 11.87
C GLU A 60 15.16 -5.83 11.00
N ARG A 61 14.08 -6.42 11.50
CA ARG A 61 12.82 -6.54 10.77
C ARG A 61 12.18 -5.17 10.51
N ARG A 62 12.29 -4.25 11.46
CA ARG A 62 11.81 -2.87 11.28
C ARG A 62 12.53 -2.18 10.12
N GLU A 63 13.86 -2.34 10.02
CA GLU A 63 14.65 -1.79 8.90
C GLU A 63 14.32 -2.44 7.56
N GLU A 64 14.07 -3.75 7.52
CA GLU A 64 13.58 -4.41 6.31
C GLU A 64 12.25 -3.84 5.84
N LEU A 65 11.30 -3.63 6.77
CA LEU A 65 10.00 -3.03 6.46
C LEU A 65 10.14 -1.59 5.96
N CYS A 66 11.06 -0.81 6.54
CA CYS A 66 11.37 0.54 6.04
C CYS A 66 11.88 0.51 4.61
N LYS A 67 12.78 -0.41 4.28
CA LYS A 67 13.27 -0.58 2.89
C LYS A 67 12.16 -0.97 1.93
N MET A 68 11.25 -1.84 2.35
CA MET A 68 10.07 -2.19 1.55
C MET A 68 9.19 -0.96 1.30
N ALA A 69 8.93 -0.16 2.33
CA ALA A 69 8.16 1.07 2.20
C ALA A 69 8.82 2.07 1.24
N GLN A 70 10.13 2.23 1.31
CA GLN A 70 10.91 3.05 0.38
C GLN A 70 10.78 2.56 -1.07
N GLY A 71 10.82 1.25 -1.28
CA GLY A 71 10.62 0.63 -2.58
C GLY A 71 9.23 0.92 -3.16
N TYR A 72 8.18 0.78 -2.36
CA TYR A 72 6.83 1.14 -2.78
C TYR A 72 6.67 2.62 -3.09
N ALA A 73 7.27 3.49 -2.29
CA ALA A 73 7.26 4.93 -2.55
C ALA A 73 7.98 5.28 -3.87
N GLU A 74 9.12 4.65 -4.14
CA GLU A 74 9.84 4.86 -5.41
C GLU A 74 9.02 4.37 -6.61
N ASN A 75 8.37 3.24 -6.52
CA ASN A 75 7.47 2.76 -7.56
C ASN A 75 6.32 3.74 -7.83
N GLY A 76 5.77 4.34 -6.77
CA GLY A 76 4.78 5.39 -6.88
C GLY A 76 5.30 6.64 -7.61
N ARG A 77 6.52 7.09 -7.27
CA ARG A 77 7.16 8.23 -7.94
C ARG A 77 7.44 7.96 -9.42
N ILE A 78 7.87 6.75 -9.75
CA ILE A 78 8.07 6.31 -11.14
C ILE A 78 6.76 6.42 -11.92
N GLY A 79 5.65 5.92 -11.33
CA GLY A 79 4.32 6.04 -11.94
C GLY A 79 3.88 7.49 -12.16
N ILE A 80 4.13 8.37 -11.19
CA ILE A 80 3.82 9.80 -11.31
C ILE A 80 4.64 10.44 -12.42
N ARG A 81 5.95 10.15 -12.50
CA ARG A 81 6.81 10.69 -13.56
C ARG A 81 6.37 10.20 -14.94
N ALA A 82 5.96 8.95 -15.06
CA ALA A 82 5.43 8.41 -16.32
C ALA A 82 4.14 9.13 -16.74
N SER A 83 3.21 9.33 -15.81
CA SER A 83 1.97 10.08 -16.07
C SER A 83 2.24 11.54 -16.44
N ARG A 84 3.21 12.20 -15.79
CA ARG A 84 3.64 13.53 -16.14
C ARG A 84 4.15 13.60 -17.58
N LYS A 85 4.99 12.64 -17.97
CA LYS A 85 5.53 12.57 -19.34
C LYS A 85 4.40 12.42 -20.36
N GLU A 86 3.46 11.52 -20.12
CA GLU A 86 2.29 11.34 -20.99
C GLU A 86 1.48 12.62 -21.13
N ALA A 87 1.22 13.31 -20.03
CA ALA A 87 0.50 14.57 -20.03
C ALA A 87 1.23 15.67 -20.81
N MET A 88 2.55 15.78 -20.61
CA MET A 88 3.36 16.77 -21.34
C MET A 88 3.42 16.46 -22.83
N ASP A 89 3.53 15.20 -23.21
CA ASP A 89 3.51 14.78 -24.61
C ASP A 89 2.15 15.07 -25.27
N ALA A 90 1.05 14.80 -24.55
CA ALA A 90 -0.30 15.14 -25.01
C ALA A 90 -0.48 16.66 -25.21
N LEU A 91 0.09 17.49 -24.35
CA LEU A 91 0.05 18.94 -24.48
C LEU A 91 0.84 19.42 -25.71
N LYS A 92 1.99 18.83 -25.99
CA LYS A 92 2.78 19.12 -27.20
C LYS A 92 2.00 18.76 -28.46
N ASP A 93 1.31 17.63 -28.47
CA ASP A 93 0.47 17.22 -29.59
C ASP A 93 -0.72 18.16 -29.78
N ALA A 94 -1.33 18.62 -28.67
CA ALA A 94 -2.39 19.61 -28.71
C ALA A 94 -1.90 20.96 -29.29
N GLN A 95 -0.67 21.37 -28.97
CA GLN A 95 -0.06 22.57 -29.55
C GLN A 95 0.08 22.45 -31.07
N LYS A 96 0.54 21.31 -31.57
CA LYS A 96 0.64 21.04 -33.01
C LYS A 96 -0.73 21.09 -33.71
N ASN A 97 -1.79 20.80 -32.98
CA ASN A 97 -3.18 20.81 -33.46
C ASN A 97 -3.90 22.15 -33.20
N GLY A 98 -3.18 23.21 -32.80
CA GLY A 98 -3.71 24.56 -32.69
C GLY A 98 -3.92 25.08 -31.28
N LEU A 99 -3.48 24.40 -30.23
CA LEU A 99 -3.55 24.96 -28.87
C LEU A 99 -2.64 26.21 -28.77
N PRO A 100 -3.18 27.38 -28.32
CA PRO A 100 -2.38 28.57 -28.14
C PRO A 100 -1.23 28.38 -27.15
N GLU A 101 -0.10 29.06 -27.39
CA GLU A 101 1.10 28.93 -26.56
C GLU A 101 0.86 29.30 -25.09
N ASP A 102 0.05 30.35 -24.84
CA ASP A 102 -0.26 30.77 -23.46
C ASP A 102 -1.06 29.73 -22.71
N ASP A 103 -1.99 29.06 -23.39
CA ASP A 103 -2.77 27.97 -22.81
C ASP A 103 -1.90 26.73 -22.57
N LEU A 104 -0.96 26.44 -23.47
CA LEU A 104 0.04 25.38 -23.30
C LEU A 104 0.86 25.61 -22.05
N LYS A 105 1.44 26.79 -21.89
CA LYS A 105 2.26 27.13 -20.71
C LYS A 105 1.48 27.03 -19.41
N ARG A 106 0.22 27.46 -19.43
CA ARG A 106 -0.67 27.38 -18.27
C ARG A 106 -0.96 25.94 -17.89
N ALA A 107 -1.24 25.10 -18.88
CA ALA A 107 -1.48 23.66 -18.68
C ALA A 107 -0.22 22.93 -18.19
N GLU A 108 0.95 23.24 -18.75
CA GLU A 108 2.22 22.68 -18.30
C GLU A 108 2.51 23.00 -16.84
N LYS A 109 2.27 24.23 -16.41
CA LYS A 109 2.40 24.63 -15.00
C LYS A 109 1.44 23.86 -14.09
N GLU A 110 0.21 23.64 -14.54
CA GLU A 110 -0.78 22.90 -13.77
C GLU A 110 -0.39 21.41 -13.63
N VAL A 111 0.12 20.81 -14.70
CA VAL A 111 0.65 19.43 -14.69
C VAL A 111 1.83 19.33 -13.71
N GLN A 112 2.76 20.29 -13.76
CA GLN A 112 3.90 20.31 -12.86
C GLN A 112 3.48 20.47 -11.40
N LYS A 113 2.53 21.36 -11.12
CA LYS A 113 2.00 21.57 -9.78
C LYS A 113 1.34 20.30 -9.22
N LYS A 114 0.52 19.63 -10.01
CA LYS A 114 -0.12 18.38 -9.61
C LYS A 114 0.91 17.27 -9.37
N THR A 115 1.94 17.21 -10.21
CA THR A 115 3.05 16.26 -10.06
C THR A 115 3.79 16.51 -8.74
N ASP A 116 4.16 17.73 -8.45
CA ASP A 116 4.88 18.10 -7.22
C ASP A 116 4.04 17.80 -5.99
N ASN A 117 2.74 18.10 -6.02
CA ASN A 117 1.82 17.78 -4.93
C ASN A 117 1.70 16.27 -4.70
N ALA A 118 1.62 15.48 -5.76
CA ALA A 118 1.54 14.02 -5.66
C ALA A 118 2.82 13.41 -5.10
N VAL A 119 3.98 13.87 -5.53
CA VAL A 119 5.29 13.43 -5.00
C VAL A 119 5.43 13.83 -3.54
N SER A 120 5.02 15.03 -3.17
CA SER A 120 5.04 15.49 -1.77
C SER A 120 4.16 14.62 -0.88
N LYS A 121 2.98 14.22 -1.33
CA LYS A 121 2.11 13.30 -0.58
C LYS A 121 2.75 11.94 -0.37
N ILE A 122 3.44 11.39 -1.36
CA ILE A 122 4.17 10.13 -1.23
C ILE A 122 5.29 10.27 -0.21
N ASN A 123 6.08 11.35 -0.30
CA ASN A 123 7.19 11.60 0.62
C ASN A 123 6.72 11.76 2.05
N ASP A 124 5.63 12.48 2.29
CA ASP A 124 5.03 12.67 3.61
C ASP A 124 4.49 11.35 4.17
N SER A 125 3.79 10.56 3.36
CA SER A 125 3.32 9.23 3.74
C SER A 125 4.46 8.29 4.09
N LEU A 126 5.54 8.31 3.30
CA LEU A 126 6.73 7.50 3.56
C LEU A 126 7.39 7.90 4.89
N ALA A 127 7.62 9.19 5.11
CA ALA A 127 8.22 9.68 6.34
C ALA A 127 7.39 9.31 7.57
N GLY A 128 6.07 9.47 7.50
CA GLY A 128 5.16 9.05 8.56
C GLY A 128 5.23 7.54 8.82
N LYS A 129 5.23 6.74 7.78
CA LYS A 129 5.31 5.28 7.90
C LYS A 129 6.65 4.81 8.45
N GLU A 130 7.75 5.40 8.01
CA GLU A 130 9.08 5.10 8.54
C GLU A 130 9.17 5.44 10.03
N GLY A 131 8.60 6.56 10.45
CA GLY A 131 8.49 6.91 11.88
C GLY A 131 7.73 5.86 12.67
N ASP A 132 6.57 5.42 12.18
CA ASP A 132 5.76 4.37 12.80
C ASP A 132 6.50 3.03 12.87
N LEU A 133 7.19 2.65 11.82
CA LEU A 133 7.94 1.38 11.74
C LEU A 133 9.14 1.34 12.67
N ARG A 134 9.78 2.49 12.92
CA ARG A 134 10.94 2.62 13.82
C ARG A 134 10.56 2.85 15.26
N GLN A 135 9.31 3.16 15.54
CA GLN A 135 8.82 3.40 16.89
C GLN A 135 8.85 2.09 17.70
N VAL A 136 9.50 2.14 18.87
CA VAL A 136 9.63 1.03 19.81
C VAL A 136 8.44 0.98 20.76
#